data_84c4140288ee57e5f4564b4c5a472d79
#
_entry.id   84c4140288ee57e5f4564b4c5a472d79
#
_cell.length_a   1.000
_cell.length_b   1.000
_cell.length_c   1.000
_cell.angle_alpha   90.00
_cell.angle_beta   90.00
_cell.angle_gamma   90.00
#
_symmetry.space_group_name_H-M   'P 1'
#
loop_
_entity.id
_entity.type
_entity.pdbx_description
1 polymer ?
#
loop_
_entity_poly.entity_id
_entity_poly.type
_entity_poly.pdbx_seq_one_letter_code
_entity_poly.pdbx_strand_id
1 'polypeptide(L)'
;ETGQVVSVASAMIPFLENDDANRALMGANMQRQAVPLLRPEAPIVGTGMEHKICLDSEVVVLAEGDGVVTKVDATNVSVKYDSGETKDYKLIKFLRSNHGTCINQKPIVSVGERVHGGDDPTVLADGPATDQGEIALGRNILVGFMTWEGYNYEDAVLLNERMVREDVYTSIHIEEYEI
;
A
#
# COMPACT_ATOMS: atom_id res chain seq x y z
N GLU A 1 -22.05 -6.73 8.85
CA GLU A 1 -22.10 -8.06 9.50
C GLU A 1 -22.26 -7.93 11.01
N THR A 2 -23.00 -8.83 11.64
CA THR A 2 -23.31 -8.77 13.08
C THR A 2 -22.09 -9.02 14.00
N GLY A 3 -20.97 -9.46 13.45
CA GLY A 3 -19.72 -9.70 14.18
C GLY A 3 -18.69 -8.56 14.10
N GLN A 4 -18.94 -7.54 13.30
CA GLN A 4 -17.99 -6.43 13.14
C GLN A 4 -18.17 -5.40 14.27
N VAL A 5 -17.19 -5.30 15.14
CA VAL A 5 -17.21 -4.39 16.31
C VAL A 5 -16.43 -3.11 16.07
N VAL A 6 -15.42 -3.14 15.20
CA VAL A 6 -14.54 -2.01 14.87
C VAL A 6 -14.52 -1.74 13.38
N SER A 7 -14.12 -0.51 12.99
CA SER A 7 -13.93 -0.15 11.58
C SER A 7 -12.74 -0.89 10.97
N VAL A 8 -12.67 -0.93 9.63
CA VAL A 8 -11.53 -1.51 8.90
C VAL A 8 -10.22 -0.83 9.30
N ALA A 9 -10.19 0.51 9.41
CA ALA A 9 -9.00 1.23 9.83
C ALA A 9 -8.56 0.86 11.24
N SER A 10 -9.49 0.73 12.19
CA SER A 10 -9.18 0.28 13.54
C SER A 10 -8.69 -1.17 13.58
N ALA A 11 -9.19 -2.03 12.70
CA ALA A 11 -8.75 -3.43 12.60
C ALA A 11 -7.31 -3.59 12.08
N MET A 12 -6.71 -2.56 11.49
CA MET A 12 -5.31 -2.55 11.07
C MET A 12 -4.33 -2.10 12.16
N ILE A 13 -4.81 -1.65 13.32
CA ILE A 13 -3.94 -1.21 14.42
C ILE A 13 -3.48 -2.42 15.22
N PRO A 14 -2.19 -2.76 15.21
CA PRO A 14 -1.68 -3.87 16.03
C PRO A 14 -1.72 -3.50 17.51
N PHE A 15 -2.01 -4.49 18.38
CA PHE A 15 -2.13 -4.30 19.82
C PHE A 15 -3.17 -3.25 20.24
N LEU A 16 -4.27 -3.16 19.50
CA LEU A 16 -5.35 -2.19 19.73
C LEU A 16 -5.89 -2.26 21.17
N GLU A 17 -5.93 -3.45 21.78
CA GLU A 17 -6.39 -3.69 23.13
C GLU A 17 -5.54 -2.99 24.21
N ASN A 18 -4.32 -2.62 23.88
CA ASN A 18 -3.41 -1.91 24.81
C ASN A 18 -3.49 -0.38 24.66
N ASP A 19 -4.25 0.13 23.69
CA ASP A 19 -4.39 1.55 23.42
C ASP A 19 -5.63 2.14 24.10
N ASP A 20 -5.49 3.38 24.58
CA ASP A 20 -6.66 4.17 24.98
C ASP A 20 -7.56 4.47 23.77
N ALA A 21 -8.88 4.46 23.98
CA ALA A 21 -9.85 4.67 22.92
C ALA A 21 -9.66 5.98 22.16
N ASN A 22 -9.27 7.06 22.84
CA ASN A 22 -8.99 8.35 22.21
C ASN A 22 -7.79 8.27 21.28
N ARG A 23 -6.72 7.56 21.67
CA ARG A 23 -5.52 7.39 20.85
C ARG A 23 -5.74 6.43 19.69
N ALA A 24 -6.52 5.39 19.87
CA ALA A 24 -6.95 4.50 18.80
C ALA A 24 -7.77 5.24 17.73
N LEU A 25 -8.67 6.14 18.14
CA LEU A 25 -9.43 6.99 17.22
C LEU A 25 -8.51 7.91 16.41
N MET A 26 -7.55 8.57 17.07
CA MET A 26 -6.57 9.42 16.37
C MET A 26 -5.75 8.61 15.36
N GLY A 27 -5.26 7.43 15.74
CA GLY A 27 -4.52 6.52 14.86
C GLY A 27 -5.34 6.07 13.65
N ALA A 28 -6.58 5.65 13.86
CA ALA A 28 -7.48 5.27 12.78
C ALA A 28 -7.77 6.43 11.80
N ASN A 29 -7.90 7.66 12.30
CA ASN A 29 -8.06 8.85 11.46
C ASN A 29 -6.79 9.18 10.67
N MET A 30 -5.61 9.05 11.29
CA MET A 30 -4.33 9.31 10.63
C MET A 30 -4.03 8.31 9.50
N GLN A 31 -4.42 7.04 9.64
CA GLN A 31 -4.31 6.05 8.55
C GLN A 31 -5.01 6.52 7.27
N ARG A 32 -6.18 7.16 7.38
CA ARG A 32 -6.94 7.68 6.23
C ARG A 32 -6.31 8.90 5.57
N GLN A 33 -5.34 9.54 6.22
CA GLN A 33 -4.61 10.71 5.73
C GLN A 33 -3.22 10.35 5.19
N ALA A 34 -2.87 9.07 5.16
CA ALA A 34 -1.58 8.60 4.68
C ALA A 34 -1.38 8.94 3.20
N VAL A 35 -0.26 9.56 2.88
CA VAL A 35 0.14 9.87 1.51
C VAL A 35 0.86 8.67 0.90
N PRO A 36 0.51 8.24 -0.33
CA PRO A 36 1.24 7.20 -1.02
C PRO A 36 2.71 7.57 -1.20
N LEU A 37 3.60 6.73 -0.72
CA LEU A 37 5.04 6.93 -0.82
C LEU A 37 5.60 6.37 -2.14
N LEU A 38 6.73 6.92 -2.60
CA LEU A 38 7.45 6.41 -3.75
C LEU A 38 7.91 4.96 -3.54
N ARG A 39 8.33 4.63 -2.31
CA ARG A 39 8.76 3.30 -1.90
C ARG A 39 8.04 2.91 -0.61
N PRO A 40 6.78 2.48 -0.68
CA PRO A 40 6.09 1.98 0.49
C PRO A 40 6.72 0.65 0.94
N GLU A 41 6.47 0.26 2.17
CA GLU A 41 6.96 -0.98 2.75
C GLU A 41 5.87 -1.60 3.62
N ALA A 42 5.60 -2.89 3.41
CA ALA A 42 4.63 -3.62 4.21
C ALA A 42 5.05 -3.61 5.70
N PRO A 43 4.09 -3.46 6.64
CA PRO A 43 4.41 -3.41 8.05
C PRO A 43 4.96 -4.75 8.53
N ILE A 44 6.06 -4.70 9.33
CA ILE A 44 6.65 -5.90 9.94
C ILE A 44 5.68 -6.49 10.98
N VAL A 45 4.99 -5.61 11.71
CA VAL A 45 3.97 -5.99 12.69
C VAL A 45 2.61 -5.52 12.18
N GLY A 46 1.72 -6.46 11.93
CA GLY A 46 0.37 -6.21 11.43
C GLY A 46 -0.67 -7.06 12.14
N THR A 47 -1.92 -6.93 11.72
CA THR A 47 -3.06 -7.67 12.29
C THR A 47 -3.50 -8.85 11.43
N GLY A 48 -2.92 -9.02 10.25
CA GLY A 48 -3.34 -10.00 9.24
C GLY A 48 -4.50 -9.53 8.34
N MET A 49 -5.03 -8.33 8.58
CA MET A 49 -6.09 -7.75 7.74
C MET A 49 -5.53 -7.04 6.50
N GLU A 50 -4.24 -6.72 6.48
CA GLU A 50 -3.59 -5.89 5.46
C GLU A 50 -3.75 -6.48 4.06
N HIS A 51 -3.52 -7.78 3.91
CA HIS A 51 -3.68 -8.48 2.64
C HIS A 51 -5.14 -8.48 2.16
N LYS A 52 -6.07 -8.87 3.03
CA LYS A 52 -7.50 -8.90 2.70
C LYS A 52 -8.04 -7.53 2.31
N ILE A 53 -7.66 -6.49 3.04
CA ILE A 53 -8.05 -5.11 2.74
C ILE A 53 -7.48 -4.67 1.38
N CYS A 54 -6.24 -5.05 1.08
CA CYS A 54 -5.61 -4.76 -0.20
C CYS A 54 -6.38 -5.37 -1.37
N LEU A 55 -6.76 -6.64 -1.27
CA LEU A 55 -7.55 -7.34 -2.29
C LEU A 55 -8.93 -6.68 -2.49
N ASP A 56 -9.63 -6.40 -1.39
CA ASP A 56 -11.01 -5.87 -1.41
C ASP A 56 -11.07 -4.38 -1.83
N SER A 57 -9.95 -3.66 -1.78
CA SER A 57 -9.89 -2.22 -2.10
C SER A 57 -9.83 -1.91 -3.59
N GLU A 58 -9.60 -2.91 -4.44
CA GLU A 58 -9.44 -2.76 -5.91
C GLU A 58 -8.30 -1.82 -6.35
N VAL A 59 -7.39 -1.47 -5.45
CA VAL A 59 -6.23 -0.62 -5.81
C VAL A 59 -5.13 -1.39 -6.52
N VAL A 60 -5.11 -2.71 -6.35
CA VAL A 60 -4.19 -3.66 -6.98
C VAL A 60 -4.84 -4.36 -8.17
N VAL A 61 -4.03 -4.88 -9.05
CA VAL A 61 -4.49 -5.67 -10.19
C VAL A 61 -4.43 -7.15 -9.84
N LEU A 62 -5.56 -7.83 -9.91
CA LEU A 62 -5.71 -9.24 -9.52
C LEU A 62 -5.84 -10.15 -10.75
N ALA A 63 -5.35 -11.38 -10.62
CA ALA A 63 -5.59 -12.44 -11.59
C ALA A 63 -7.05 -12.93 -11.51
N GLU A 64 -7.74 -13.04 -12.65
CA GLU A 64 -9.14 -13.48 -12.70
C GLU A 64 -9.29 -15.02 -12.70
N GLY A 65 -8.20 -15.74 -12.94
CA GLY A 65 -8.22 -17.20 -13.03
C GLY A 65 -6.82 -17.79 -12.92
N ASP A 66 -6.75 -19.12 -13.01
CA ASP A 66 -5.49 -19.83 -13.02
C ASP A 66 -4.82 -19.75 -14.40
N GLY A 67 -3.52 -19.46 -14.42
CA GLY A 67 -2.80 -19.28 -15.67
C GLY A 67 -1.30 -19.04 -15.47
N VAL A 68 -0.66 -18.57 -16.54
CA VAL A 68 0.76 -18.26 -16.56
C VAL A 68 0.98 -16.89 -17.17
N VAL A 69 1.83 -16.10 -16.55
CA VAL A 69 2.24 -14.78 -17.04
C VAL A 69 3.11 -14.94 -18.28
N THR A 70 2.68 -14.37 -19.40
CA THR A 70 3.37 -14.50 -20.69
C THR A 70 4.22 -13.29 -21.02
N LYS A 71 3.81 -12.10 -20.57
CA LYS A 71 4.52 -10.84 -20.81
C LYS A 71 4.34 -9.90 -19.63
N VAL A 72 5.42 -9.22 -19.27
CA VAL A 72 5.42 -8.15 -18.26
C VAL A 72 6.21 -6.97 -18.79
N ASP A 73 5.61 -5.82 -18.81
CA ASP A 73 6.30 -4.54 -19.01
C ASP A 73 5.75 -3.48 -18.03
N ALA A 74 6.33 -2.29 -18.04
CA ALA A 74 5.97 -1.24 -17.08
C ALA A 74 4.49 -0.81 -17.16
N THR A 75 3.82 -1.05 -18.28
CA THR A 75 2.46 -0.56 -18.57
C THR A 75 1.45 -1.68 -18.74
N ASN A 76 1.89 -2.91 -18.99
CA ASN A 76 1.00 -4.02 -19.27
C ASN A 76 1.52 -5.33 -18.67
N VAL A 77 0.59 -6.15 -18.21
CA VAL A 77 0.82 -7.54 -17.82
C VAL A 77 -0.12 -8.42 -18.64
N SER A 78 0.42 -9.43 -19.34
CA SER A 78 -0.36 -10.39 -20.11
C SER A 78 -0.36 -11.75 -19.43
N VAL A 79 -1.53 -12.31 -19.21
CA VAL A 79 -1.72 -13.63 -18.59
C VAL A 79 -2.44 -14.54 -19.57
N LYS A 80 -1.90 -15.73 -19.79
CA LYS A 80 -2.56 -16.82 -20.51
C LYS A 80 -3.19 -17.76 -19.49
N TYR A 81 -4.50 -17.79 -19.46
CA TYR A 81 -5.27 -18.64 -18.57
C TYR A 81 -5.35 -20.08 -19.05
N ASP A 82 -5.55 -21.01 -18.13
CA ASP A 82 -5.69 -22.45 -18.42
C ASP A 82 -6.96 -22.73 -19.26
N SER A 83 -7.93 -21.80 -19.28
CA SER A 83 -9.08 -21.80 -20.20
C SER A 83 -8.70 -21.63 -21.68
N GLY A 84 -7.46 -21.21 -21.96
CA GLY A 84 -6.95 -20.91 -23.30
C GLY A 84 -7.06 -19.43 -23.68
N GLU A 85 -7.73 -18.61 -22.88
CA GLU A 85 -7.86 -17.18 -23.09
C GLU A 85 -6.58 -16.45 -22.66
N THR A 86 -6.19 -15.41 -23.41
CA THR A 86 -5.12 -14.51 -23.02
C THR A 86 -5.70 -13.14 -22.73
N LYS A 87 -5.40 -12.61 -21.54
CA LYS A 87 -5.87 -11.29 -21.11
C LYS A 87 -4.71 -10.35 -20.86
N ASP A 88 -4.86 -9.11 -21.36
CA ASP A 88 -3.91 -8.02 -21.17
C ASP A 88 -4.43 -7.05 -20.12
N TYR A 89 -3.68 -6.85 -19.07
CA TYR A 89 -3.95 -5.91 -17.99
C TYR A 89 -3.14 -4.64 -18.21
N LYS A 90 -3.84 -3.55 -18.52
CA LYS A 90 -3.21 -2.23 -18.66
C LYS A 90 -3.08 -1.56 -17.31
N LEU A 91 -1.87 -1.21 -16.92
CA LEU A 91 -1.55 -0.59 -15.63
C LEU A 91 -1.72 0.93 -15.68
N ILE A 92 -2.25 1.49 -14.60
CA ILE A 92 -2.37 2.94 -14.41
C ILE A 92 -0.98 3.49 -14.06
N LYS A 93 -0.55 4.52 -14.80
CA LYS A 93 0.76 5.15 -14.61
C LYS A 93 0.61 6.63 -14.30
N PHE A 94 1.13 7.05 -13.14
CA PHE A 94 1.27 8.45 -12.72
C PHE A 94 -0.02 9.29 -12.91
N LEU A 95 -1.17 8.72 -12.58
CA LEU A 95 -2.44 9.43 -12.62
C LEU A 95 -2.58 10.32 -11.38
N ARG A 96 -3.08 11.53 -11.58
CA ARG A 96 -3.40 12.44 -10.48
C ARG A 96 -4.66 11.97 -9.74
N SER A 97 -4.57 11.82 -8.41
CA SER A 97 -5.75 11.60 -7.56
C SER A 97 -6.50 12.91 -7.31
N ASN A 98 -7.69 12.85 -6.71
CA ASN A 98 -8.47 14.03 -6.33
C ASN A 98 -7.75 14.97 -5.36
N HIS A 99 -6.80 14.44 -4.58
CA HIS A 99 -6.00 15.20 -3.63
C HIS A 99 -4.60 15.56 -4.16
N GLY A 100 -4.36 15.38 -5.45
CA GLY A 100 -3.07 15.67 -6.07
C GLY A 100 -1.97 14.65 -5.78
N THR A 101 -2.28 13.53 -5.17
CA THR A 101 -1.34 12.42 -4.97
C THR A 101 -1.19 11.58 -6.23
N CYS A 102 -0.15 10.75 -6.29
CA CYS A 102 0.15 9.93 -7.46
C CYS A 102 -0.51 8.55 -7.33
N ILE A 103 -1.31 8.19 -8.33
CA ILE A 103 -1.79 6.82 -8.52
C ILE A 103 -0.92 6.16 -9.58
N ASN A 104 -0.14 5.16 -9.17
CA ASN A 104 0.76 4.43 -10.05
C ASN A 104 0.71 2.94 -9.71
N GLN A 105 0.55 2.10 -10.73
CA GLN A 105 0.56 0.65 -10.58
C GLN A 105 1.88 0.08 -11.09
N LYS A 106 2.45 -0.82 -10.32
CA LYS A 106 3.75 -1.45 -10.60
C LYS A 106 3.60 -2.97 -10.63
N PRO A 107 4.00 -3.67 -11.71
CA PRO A 107 3.93 -5.13 -11.76
C PRO A 107 4.89 -5.74 -10.73
N ILE A 108 4.42 -6.80 -10.07
CA ILE A 108 5.19 -7.55 -9.07
C ILE A 108 5.44 -9.01 -9.49
N VAL A 109 4.81 -9.45 -10.59
CA VAL A 109 4.97 -10.80 -11.16
C VAL A 109 6.05 -10.85 -12.23
N SER A 110 6.59 -12.03 -12.47
CA SER A 110 7.62 -12.30 -13.47
C SER A 110 7.06 -13.14 -14.63
N VAL A 111 7.68 -13.00 -15.82
CA VAL A 111 7.32 -13.83 -16.98
C VAL A 111 7.56 -15.31 -16.68
N GLY A 112 6.56 -16.16 -16.97
CA GLY A 112 6.58 -17.59 -16.67
C GLY A 112 6.06 -17.96 -15.28
N GLU A 113 5.73 -16.98 -14.45
CA GLU A 113 5.14 -17.20 -13.14
C GLU A 113 3.71 -17.72 -13.26
N ARG A 114 3.35 -18.70 -12.41
CA ARG A 114 2.00 -19.21 -12.32
C ARG A 114 1.17 -18.34 -11.40
N VAL A 115 -0.02 -17.99 -11.85
CA VAL A 115 -0.98 -17.18 -11.11
C VAL A 115 -2.25 -17.95 -10.83
N HIS A 116 -2.93 -17.62 -9.75
CA HIS A 116 -4.15 -18.23 -9.29
C HIS A 116 -5.27 -17.21 -9.22
N GLY A 117 -6.49 -17.65 -9.54
CA GLY A 117 -7.73 -16.90 -9.34
C GLY A 117 -8.54 -17.42 -8.14
N GLY A 118 -9.77 -16.95 -8.00
CA GLY A 118 -10.70 -17.41 -6.98
C GLY A 118 -10.72 -16.56 -5.71
N ASP A 119 -10.80 -17.23 -4.54
CA ASP A 119 -11.01 -16.54 -3.24
C ASP A 119 -9.76 -15.80 -2.73
N ASP A 120 -8.57 -16.25 -3.14
CA ASP A 120 -7.29 -15.62 -2.81
C ASP A 120 -6.47 -15.43 -4.11
N PRO A 121 -6.84 -14.45 -4.94
CA PRO A 121 -6.24 -14.27 -6.25
C PRO A 121 -4.82 -13.71 -6.16
N THR A 122 -3.95 -14.15 -7.06
CA THR A 122 -2.58 -13.62 -7.16
C THR A 122 -2.62 -12.14 -7.57
N VAL A 123 -1.90 -11.30 -6.85
CA VAL A 123 -1.72 -9.89 -7.19
C VAL A 123 -0.70 -9.79 -8.33
N LEU A 124 -1.13 -9.23 -9.45
CA LEU A 124 -0.30 -9.02 -10.66
C LEU A 124 0.50 -7.72 -10.59
N ALA A 125 -0.11 -6.68 -10.03
CA ALA A 125 0.54 -5.38 -9.87
C ALA A 125 0.06 -4.70 -8.60
N ASP A 126 1.02 -4.13 -7.86
CA ASP A 126 0.76 -3.25 -6.72
C ASP A 126 0.22 -1.89 -7.18
N GLY A 127 -0.60 -1.29 -6.33
CA GLY A 127 -1.12 0.06 -6.49
C GLY A 127 -0.46 1.08 -5.57
N PRO A 128 -1.08 2.26 -5.39
CA PRO A 128 -0.61 3.25 -4.42
C PRO A 128 -0.73 2.71 -2.99
N ALA A 129 0.28 3.00 -2.16
CA ALA A 129 0.35 2.58 -0.75
C ALA A 129 0.16 1.06 -0.55
N THR A 130 0.70 0.26 -1.44
CA THR A 130 0.74 -1.21 -1.32
C THR A 130 2.15 -1.74 -1.58
N ASP A 131 2.47 -2.88 -0.99
CA ASP A 131 3.74 -3.58 -1.16
C ASP A 131 3.49 -5.09 -1.13
N GLN A 132 3.82 -5.80 -2.22
CA GLN A 132 3.65 -7.24 -2.39
C GLN A 132 2.22 -7.74 -2.08
N GLY A 133 1.21 -6.97 -2.47
CA GLY A 133 -0.20 -7.32 -2.25
C GLY A 133 -0.71 -7.07 -0.83
N GLU A 134 0.01 -6.31 -0.02
CA GLU A 134 -0.40 -5.86 1.31
C GLU A 134 -0.52 -4.34 1.37
N ILE A 135 -1.39 -3.82 2.22
CA ILE A 135 -1.47 -2.38 2.49
C ILE A 135 -0.19 -1.92 3.17
N ALA A 136 0.45 -0.92 2.58
CA ALA A 136 1.70 -0.33 3.04
C ALA A 136 1.55 1.21 3.10
N LEU A 137 1.05 1.72 4.22
CA LEU A 137 0.77 3.15 4.39
C LEU A 137 2.01 3.99 4.70
N GLY A 138 3.17 3.36 4.91
CA GLY A 138 4.39 4.04 5.29
C GLY A 138 5.63 3.17 5.12
N ARG A 139 6.57 3.32 6.08
CA ARG A 139 7.86 2.62 6.11
C ARG A 139 8.14 2.09 7.51
N ASN A 140 8.89 1.00 7.60
CA ASN A 140 9.40 0.50 8.87
C ASN A 140 10.66 1.28 9.26
N ILE A 141 10.60 1.99 10.38
CA ILE A 141 11.64 2.93 10.82
C ILE A 141 12.12 2.57 12.21
N LEU A 142 13.42 2.60 12.42
CA LEU A 142 13.99 2.51 13.77
C LEU A 142 13.77 3.82 14.51
N VAL A 143 13.06 3.76 15.64
CA VAL A 143 12.72 4.91 16.48
C VAL A 143 13.42 4.83 17.82
N GLY A 144 14.06 5.91 18.24
CA GLY A 144 14.59 6.08 19.58
C GLY A 144 13.70 7.02 20.41
N PHE A 145 13.25 6.57 21.58
CA PHE A 145 12.45 7.37 22.50
C PHE A 145 13.36 8.00 23.56
N MET A 146 13.71 9.26 23.36
CA MET A 146 14.55 10.02 24.28
C MET A 146 14.36 11.52 24.10
N THR A 147 14.75 12.33 25.08
CA THR A 147 14.87 13.77 24.88
C THR A 147 16.17 14.09 24.13
N TRP A 148 16.10 15.01 23.16
CA TRP A 148 17.25 15.41 22.37
C TRP A 148 17.35 16.94 22.30
N GLU A 149 18.10 17.54 23.20
CA GLU A 149 18.42 18.98 23.24
C GLU A 149 17.20 19.91 23.09
N GLY A 150 16.00 19.44 23.46
CA GLY A 150 14.75 20.17 23.33
C GLY A 150 14.15 20.23 21.92
N TYR A 151 14.83 19.72 20.90
CA TYR A 151 14.34 19.75 19.51
C TYR A 151 13.20 18.76 19.22
N ASN A 152 12.87 17.89 20.14
CA ASN A 152 11.73 16.97 20.07
C ASN A 152 10.70 17.25 21.18
N TYR A 153 10.52 18.53 21.56
CA TYR A 153 9.53 18.94 22.53
C TYR A 153 8.10 18.72 22.02
N GLU A 154 7.23 18.21 22.88
CA GLU A 154 5.82 17.83 22.57
C GLU A 154 5.75 16.83 21.39
N ASP A 155 5.10 17.20 20.28
CA ASP A 155 4.89 16.37 19.09
C ASP A 155 6.01 16.52 18.05
N ALA A 156 7.08 17.26 18.37
CA ALA A 156 8.21 17.41 17.46
C ALA A 156 9.03 16.12 17.36
N VAL A 157 9.51 15.81 16.16
CA VAL A 157 10.29 14.63 15.85
C VAL A 157 11.55 15.03 15.10
N LEU A 158 12.69 14.45 15.49
CA LEU A 158 13.93 14.56 14.75
C LEU A 158 14.05 13.42 13.75
N LEU A 159 14.45 13.74 12.54
CA LEU A 159 14.69 12.78 11.47
C LEU A 159 16.19 12.73 11.11
N ASN A 160 16.67 11.53 10.78
CA ASN A 160 18.02 11.35 10.27
C ASN A 160 18.08 11.83 8.81
N GLU A 161 19.17 12.53 8.42
CA GLU A 161 19.43 12.97 7.05
C GLU A 161 19.37 11.83 6.02
N ARG A 162 19.72 10.61 6.42
CA ARG A 162 19.63 9.42 5.57
C ARG A 162 18.21 9.23 4.99
N MET A 163 17.18 9.55 5.76
CA MET A 163 15.77 9.41 5.32
C MET A 163 15.45 10.30 4.13
N VAL A 164 16.04 11.49 4.07
CA VAL A 164 15.91 12.40 2.93
C VAL A 164 16.75 11.90 1.74
N ARG A 165 18.00 11.52 2.00
CA ARG A 165 18.94 11.09 0.97
C ARG A 165 18.53 9.79 0.27
N GLU A 166 17.89 8.87 0.99
CA GLU A 166 17.45 7.56 0.48
C GLU A 166 15.98 7.53 0.04
N ASP A 167 15.31 8.69 -0.05
CA ASP A 167 13.90 8.82 -0.45
C ASP A 167 12.94 7.96 0.41
N VAL A 168 13.19 7.87 1.72
CA VAL A 168 12.41 6.98 2.60
C VAL A 168 10.95 7.42 2.69
N TYR A 169 10.69 8.73 2.83
CA TYR A 169 9.34 9.31 2.89
C TYR A 169 8.99 10.16 1.68
N THR A 170 9.68 10.00 0.59
CA THR A 170 9.43 10.76 -0.64
C THR A 170 8.09 10.39 -1.24
N SER A 171 7.30 11.38 -1.60
CA SER A 171 6.01 11.27 -2.27
C SER A 171 5.99 12.11 -3.55
N ILE A 172 5.11 11.76 -4.49
CA ILE A 172 4.90 12.51 -5.72
C ILE A 172 3.57 13.23 -5.64
N HIS A 173 3.57 14.54 -5.86
CA HIS A 173 2.38 15.36 -5.97
C HIS A 173 2.26 15.90 -7.38
N ILE A 174 1.06 15.76 -7.97
CA ILE A 174 0.76 16.17 -9.33
C ILE A 174 -0.23 17.32 -9.25
N GLU A 175 0.16 18.47 -9.82
CA GLU A 175 -0.69 19.64 -9.96
C GLU A 175 -0.97 19.89 -11.45
N GLU A 176 -2.18 20.29 -11.76
CA GLU A 176 -2.62 20.59 -13.12
C GLU A 176 -3.03 22.05 -13.21
N TYR A 177 -2.44 22.77 -14.15
CA TYR A 177 -2.71 24.17 -14.41
C TYR A 177 -3.21 24.32 -15.83
N GLU A 178 -4.43 24.88 -15.99
CA GLU A 178 -4.95 25.28 -17.30
C GLU A 178 -4.70 26.78 -17.52
N ILE A 179 -4.20 27.16 -18.71
CA ILE A 179 -3.91 28.54 -19.12
C ILE A 179 -4.80 28.91 -20.31
#